data_03bc198fad4c5bc6c052d46f6242cbc9
#
_entry.id   03bc198fad4c5bc6c052d46f6242cbc9
#
_cell.length_a   1.000
_cell.length_b   1.000
_cell.length_c   1.000
_cell.angle_alpha   90.00
_cell.angle_beta   90.00
_cell.angle_gamma   90.00
#
_symmetry.space_group_name_H-M   'P 1'
#
loop_
_entity.id
_entity.type
_entity.pdbx_description
1 polymer ?
#
loop_
_entity_poly.entity_id
_entity_poly.type
_entity_poly.pdbx_seq_one_letter_code
_entity_poly.pdbx_strand_id
1 'polypeptide(L)'
;MAKKKENQEEQNKFQAALDKLNKAYGVGSVLTLNSKNQNSYEIISTGSVGFDHITLGVGGFVKGKLYELMGWEGTGKSTICGHTVAECQAKGGRVLYIDGEHAVDKIYFEALGVNTDEMLIAQPSCGEEGFQIAMDLINTGEIDLVIIDSDSSLIPKKVLDGDVGDSSIGKKAVLNSNAYPKLKTALSTQNVCVIVISQYREKIGVMFGNPTTTQGGHALKFYSDCRIEVS
;
A
#
# COMPACT_ATOMS: atom_id res chain seq x y z
N MET A 1 -51.12 2.19 15.97
CA MET A 1 -50.27 2.10 17.18
C MET A 1 -49.54 0.74 17.28
N ALA A 2 -50.15 -0.38 16.95
CA ALA A 2 -49.52 -1.71 17.01
C ALA A 2 -48.27 -1.87 16.14
N LYS A 3 -48.30 -1.52 14.85
CA LYS A 3 -47.13 -1.57 13.94
C LYS A 3 -45.92 -0.75 14.38
N LYS A 4 -46.12 0.34 15.12
CA LYS A 4 -45.02 1.17 15.65
C LYS A 4 -44.35 0.53 16.87
N LYS A 5 -45.10 -0.23 17.67
CA LYS A 5 -44.57 -1.00 18.80
C LYS A 5 -43.80 -2.22 18.35
N GLU A 6 -44.30 -2.95 17.36
CA GLU A 6 -43.64 -4.12 16.77
C GLU A 6 -42.26 -3.75 16.15
N ASN A 7 -42.23 -2.66 15.38
CA ASN A 7 -40.95 -2.16 14.80
C ASN A 7 -39.95 -1.73 15.87
N GLN A 8 -40.41 -1.22 17.00
CA GLN A 8 -39.55 -0.77 18.10
C GLN A 8 -38.98 -1.96 18.90
N GLU A 9 -39.78 -3.02 19.06
CA GLU A 9 -39.34 -4.27 19.68
C GLU A 9 -38.32 -5.03 18.80
N GLU A 10 -38.52 -5.05 17.49
CA GLU A 10 -37.56 -5.63 16.54
C GLU A 10 -36.21 -4.86 16.51
N GLN A 11 -36.25 -3.53 16.52
CA GLN A 11 -35.06 -2.69 16.61
C GLN A 11 -34.28 -2.91 17.91
N ASN A 12 -34.99 -3.05 19.04
CA ASN A 12 -34.36 -3.32 20.32
C ASN A 12 -33.70 -4.70 20.37
N LYS A 13 -34.33 -5.73 19.79
CA LYS A 13 -33.77 -7.09 19.66
C LYS A 13 -32.51 -7.09 18.80
N PHE A 14 -32.53 -6.37 17.68
CA PHE A 14 -31.40 -6.23 16.78
C PHE A 14 -30.22 -5.51 17.47
N GLN A 15 -30.49 -4.40 18.16
CA GLN A 15 -29.46 -3.67 18.91
C GLN A 15 -28.83 -4.53 20.01
N ALA A 16 -29.64 -5.27 20.77
CA ALA A 16 -29.14 -6.19 21.79
C ALA A 16 -28.26 -7.31 21.21
N ALA A 17 -28.58 -7.78 20.00
CA ALA A 17 -27.73 -8.76 19.28
C ALA A 17 -26.40 -8.15 18.85
N LEU A 18 -26.39 -6.92 18.33
CA LEU A 18 -25.17 -6.17 17.99
C LEU A 18 -24.27 -5.95 19.20
N ASP A 19 -24.86 -5.54 20.33
CA ASP A 19 -24.11 -5.30 21.56
C ASP A 19 -23.47 -6.59 22.09
N LYS A 20 -24.18 -7.71 21.96
CA LYS A 20 -23.68 -9.04 22.35
C LYS A 20 -22.50 -9.46 21.45
N LEU A 21 -22.57 -9.22 20.14
CA LEU A 21 -21.49 -9.51 19.19
C LEU A 21 -20.28 -8.62 19.47
N ASN A 22 -20.47 -7.31 19.66
CA ASN A 22 -19.41 -6.39 19.99
C ASN A 22 -18.75 -6.69 21.34
N LYS A 23 -19.49 -7.23 22.29
CA LYS A 23 -18.95 -7.68 23.58
C LYS A 23 -18.13 -8.97 23.45
N ALA A 24 -18.54 -9.88 22.56
CA ALA A 24 -17.86 -11.16 22.35
C ALA A 24 -16.60 -11.05 21.47
N TYR A 25 -16.63 -10.19 20.47
CA TYR A 25 -15.54 -10.09 19.45
C TYR A 25 -14.74 -8.78 19.52
N GLY A 26 -15.08 -7.89 20.46
CA GLY A 26 -14.46 -6.56 20.63
C GLY A 26 -15.34 -5.43 20.12
N VAL A 27 -15.20 -4.27 20.74
CA VAL A 27 -15.97 -3.04 20.40
C VAL A 27 -15.63 -2.66 18.96
N GLY A 28 -16.69 -2.48 18.15
CA GLY A 28 -16.53 -2.11 16.74
C GLY A 28 -16.38 -3.28 15.76
N SER A 29 -16.50 -4.55 16.23
CA SER A 29 -16.46 -5.73 15.35
C SER A 29 -17.63 -5.76 14.37
N VAL A 30 -18.78 -5.23 14.76
CA VAL A 30 -19.94 -5.07 13.90
C VAL A 30 -20.45 -3.64 14.02
N LEU A 31 -20.41 -2.90 12.92
CA LEU A 31 -20.81 -1.48 12.85
C LEU A 31 -21.75 -1.25 11.67
N THR A 32 -22.58 -0.23 11.76
CA THR A 32 -23.25 0.31 10.56
C THR A 32 -22.28 1.19 9.78
N LEU A 33 -22.43 1.26 8.46
CA LEU A 33 -21.54 2.08 7.63
C LEU A 33 -21.55 3.56 8.07
N ASN A 34 -22.72 4.07 8.51
CA ASN A 34 -22.84 5.45 9.01
C ASN A 34 -22.18 5.68 10.38
N SER A 35 -21.93 4.63 11.18
CA SER A 35 -21.24 4.77 12.47
C SER A 35 -19.71 4.77 12.32
N LYS A 36 -19.18 4.38 11.14
CA LYS A 36 -17.81 4.74 10.76
C LYS A 36 -17.81 6.22 10.41
N ASN A 37 -17.29 7.06 11.31
CA ASN A 37 -17.08 8.49 11.09
C ASN A 37 -15.99 8.70 10.01
N GLN A 38 -16.32 8.43 8.75
CA GLN A 38 -15.50 8.76 7.59
C GLN A 38 -16.14 9.94 6.86
N ASN A 39 -16.14 11.10 7.50
CA ASN A 39 -16.65 12.32 6.86
C ASN A 39 -15.63 12.96 5.89
N SER A 40 -14.36 12.53 5.93
CA SER A 40 -13.31 12.96 5.00
C SER A 40 -12.19 11.91 4.97
N TYR A 41 -11.57 11.76 3.81
CA TYR A 41 -10.33 11.01 3.68
C TYR A 41 -9.15 11.91 4.03
N GLU A 42 -8.18 11.38 4.78
CA GLU A 42 -6.87 12.00 4.85
C GLU A 42 -6.09 11.66 3.57
N ILE A 43 -5.53 12.67 2.93
CA ILE A 43 -4.95 12.56 1.58
C ILE A 43 -3.53 13.11 1.58
N ILE A 44 -2.65 12.44 0.86
CA ILE A 44 -1.31 12.90 0.52
C ILE A 44 -1.32 13.28 -0.96
N SER A 45 -1.13 14.57 -1.25
CA SER A 45 -1.02 15.08 -2.62
C SER A 45 0.27 14.57 -3.29
N THR A 46 0.28 14.52 -4.59
CA THR A 46 1.50 14.32 -5.39
C THR A 46 2.12 15.65 -5.84
N GLY A 47 1.49 16.78 -5.50
CA GLY A 47 1.86 18.10 -6.03
C GLY A 47 1.37 18.34 -7.47
N SER A 48 0.83 17.34 -8.14
CA SER A 48 0.29 17.43 -9.49
C SER A 48 -1.24 17.49 -9.48
N VAL A 49 -1.82 18.64 -9.78
CA VAL A 49 -3.28 18.81 -9.87
C VAL A 49 -3.93 17.81 -10.82
N GLY A 50 -3.30 17.55 -11.97
CA GLY A 50 -3.79 16.57 -12.94
C GLY A 50 -3.80 15.16 -12.40
N PHE A 51 -2.72 14.73 -11.75
CA PHE A 51 -2.64 13.40 -11.17
C PHE A 51 -3.61 13.24 -9.99
N ASP A 52 -3.67 14.20 -9.10
CA ASP A 52 -4.47 14.14 -7.88
C ASP A 52 -5.98 14.17 -8.16
N HIS A 53 -6.44 15.00 -9.09
CA HIS A 53 -7.87 15.19 -9.35
C HIS A 53 -8.39 14.43 -10.57
N ILE A 54 -7.58 14.20 -11.60
CA ILE A 54 -8.01 13.48 -12.81
C ILE A 54 -7.74 11.98 -12.66
N THR A 55 -6.52 11.59 -12.22
CA THR A 55 -6.13 10.18 -12.11
C THR A 55 -6.65 9.56 -10.82
N LEU A 56 -6.40 10.17 -9.67
CA LEU A 56 -6.84 9.67 -8.36
C LEU A 56 -8.29 10.07 -8.02
N GLY A 57 -8.77 11.20 -8.53
CA GLY A 57 -10.15 11.65 -8.42
C GLY A 57 -10.55 12.24 -7.07
N VAL A 58 -9.68 12.17 -6.05
CA VAL A 58 -9.96 12.56 -4.66
C VAL A 58 -8.96 13.58 -4.09
N GLY A 59 -8.03 14.07 -4.91
CA GLY A 59 -7.05 15.09 -4.53
C GLY A 59 -5.73 14.54 -4.02
N GLY A 60 -5.45 13.26 -4.21
CA GLY A 60 -4.19 12.62 -3.84
C GLY A 60 -4.35 11.17 -3.42
N PHE A 61 -3.29 10.58 -2.88
CA PHE A 61 -3.31 9.24 -2.31
C PHE A 61 -4.02 9.23 -0.94
N VAL A 62 -5.01 8.38 -0.79
CA VAL A 62 -5.78 8.24 0.45
C VAL A 62 -4.99 7.42 1.47
N LYS A 63 -4.86 7.89 2.71
CA LYS A 63 -4.24 7.13 3.81
C LYS A 63 -5.12 5.92 4.18
N GLY A 64 -4.52 4.88 4.72
CA GLY A 64 -5.18 3.59 4.99
C GLY A 64 -5.36 2.73 3.73
N LYS A 65 -4.71 3.07 2.61
CA LYS A 65 -4.82 2.40 1.31
C LYS A 65 -3.49 1.93 0.77
N LEU A 66 -3.55 0.87 -0.03
CA LEU A 66 -2.42 0.28 -0.76
C LEU A 66 -2.57 0.59 -2.26
N TYR A 67 -1.57 1.25 -2.81
CA TYR A 67 -1.50 1.60 -4.23
C TYR A 67 -0.40 0.82 -4.95
N GLU A 68 -0.64 0.46 -6.20
CA GLU A 68 0.40 -0.06 -7.10
C GLU A 68 0.62 0.95 -8.23
N LEU A 69 1.85 1.49 -8.34
CA LEU A 69 2.33 2.23 -9.50
C LEU A 69 3.09 1.27 -10.41
N MET A 70 2.57 1.00 -11.60
CA MET A 70 3.16 0.05 -12.54
C MET A 70 3.51 0.72 -13.86
N GLY A 71 4.50 0.21 -14.54
CA GLY A 71 4.95 0.72 -15.84
C GLY A 71 6.35 0.29 -16.18
N TRP A 72 6.78 0.66 -17.39
CA TRP A 72 8.14 0.38 -17.87
C TRP A 72 9.18 1.20 -17.09
N GLU A 73 10.43 0.79 -17.18
CA GLU A 73 11.54 1.55 -16.63
C GLU A 73 11.59 2.97 -17.24
N GLY A 74 12.00 3.97 -16.44
CA GLY A 74 12.13 5.36 -16.89
C GLY A 74 10.81 6.13 -17.08
N THR A 75 9.64 5.57 -16.76
CA THR A 75 8.35 6.27 -16.93
C THR A 75 8.01 7.28 -15.82
N GLY A 76 8.90 7.48 -14.83
CA GLY A 76 8.71 8.48 -13.78
C GLY A 76 7.98 8.00 -12.53
N LYS A 77 7.87 6.68 -12.30
CA LYS A 77 7.22 6.13 -11.09
C LYS A 77 7.88 6.61 -9.79
N SER A 78 9.22 6.51 -9.69
CA SER A 78 9.98 6.98 -8.53
C SER A 78 9.93 8.50 -8.40
N THR A 79 9.81 9.25 -9.51
CA THR A 79 9.60 10.71 -9.52
C THR A 79 8.27 11.08 -8.87
N ILE A 80 7.17 10.40 -9.24
CA ILE A 80 5.86 10.59 -8.60
C ILE A 80 5.94 10.30 -7.11
N CYS A 81 6.63 9.22 -6.72
CA CYS A 81 6.86 8.90 -5.31
C CYS A 81 7.67 9.99 -4.59
N GLY A 82 8.75 10.50 -5.20
CA GLY A 82 9.56 11.59 -4.64
C GLY A 82 8.75 12.86 -4.38
N HIS A 83 7.93 13.29 -5.34
CA HIS A 83 7.01 14.42 -5.13
C HIS A 83 5.99 14.14 -4.02
N THR A 84 5.44 12.91 -3.97
CA THR A 84 4.50 12.52 -2.91
C THR A 84 5.17 12.56 -1.53
N VAL A 85 6.44 12.15 -1.44
CA VAL A 85 7.26 12.27 -0.22
C VAL A 85 7.39 13.73 0.20
N ALA A 86 7.79 14.61 -0.72
CA ALA A 86 7.95 16.04 -0.45
C ALA A 86 6.64 16.68 0.07
N GLU A 87 5.51 16.37 -0.58
CA GLU A 87 4.19 16.87 -0.17
C GLU A 87 3.74 16.31 1.19
N CYS A 88 4.08 15.05 1.49
CA CYS A 88 3.82 14.44 2.79
C CYS A 88 4.61 15.16 3.89
N GLN A 89 5.92 15.35 3.69
CA GLN A 89 6.81 16.04 4.64
C GLN A 89 6.42 17.51 4.82
N ALA A 90 6.00 18.21 3.76
CA ALA A 90 5.54 19.61 3.84
C ALA A 90 4.32 19.78 4.77
N LYS A 91 3.55 18.70 5.00
CA LYS A 91 2.45 18.66 5.97
C LYS A 91 2.85 18.08 7.32
N GLY A 92 4.14 17.87 7.58
CA GLY A 92 4.67 17.30 8.81
C GLY A 92 4.54 15.78 8.90
N GLY A 93 4.22 15.10 7.79
CA GLY A 93 4.11 13.65 7.75
C GLY A 93 5.48 12.96 7.71
N ARG A 94 5.55 11.78 8.33
CA ARG A 94 6.75 10.94 8.36
C ARG A 94 6.70 9.88 7.27
N VAL A 95 7.83 9.69 6.61
CA VAL A 95 7.95 8.82 5.43
C VAL A 95 9.00 7.75 5.63
N LEU A 96 8.64 6.50 5.29
CA LEU A 96 9.58 5.41 5.09
C LEU A 96 9.70 5.11 3.60
N TYR A 97 10.93 5.08 3.10
CA TYR A 97 11.26 4.65 1.74
C TYR A 97 12.05 3.34 1.79
N ILE A 98 11.48 2.27 1.24
CA ILE A 98 12.17 0.98 1.10
C ILE A 98 12.78 0.94 -0.29
N ASP A 99 14.10 1.14 -0.33
CA ASP A 99 14.91 1.16 -1.54
C ASP A 99 15.52 -0.22 -1.80
N GLY A 100 14.74 -1.08 -2.44
CA GLY A 100 15.20 -2.42 -2.82
C GLY A 100 16.09 -2.43 -4.06
N GLU A 101 16.16 -1.34 -4.81
CA GLU A 101 17.00 -1.19 -6.01
C GLU A 101 18.35 -0.54 -5.69
N HIS A 102 18.51 0.02 -4.48
CA HIS A 102 19.68 0.83 -4.08
C HIS A 102 19.94 1.99 -5.04
N ALA A 103 18.84 2.61 -5.53
CA ALA A 103 18.88 3.60 -6.60
C ALA A 103 18.45 5.01 -6.15
N VAL A 104 18.16 5.22 -4.87
CA VAL A 104 17.79 6.54 -4.35
C VAL A 104 18.98 7.48 -4.46
N ASP A 105 18.81 8.53 -5.26
CA ASP A 105 19.76 9.62 -5.42
C ASP A 105 19.35 10.81 -4.54
N LYS A 106 20.20 11.13 -3.55
CA LYS A 106 19.97 12.22 -2.60
C LYS A 106 19.76 13.56 -3.33
N ILE A 107 20.63 13.89 -4.30
CA ILE A 107 20.60 15.17 -5.02
C ILE A 107 19.30 15.30 -5.82
N TYR A 108 18.89 14.19 -6.46
CA TYR A 108 17.65 14.16 -7.21
C TYR A 108 16.42 14.33 -6.30
N PHE A 109 16.38 13.64 -5.16
CA PHE A 109 15.27 13.76 -4.21
C PHE A 109 15.19 15.16 -3.59
N GLU A 110 16.32 15.77 -3.26
CA GLU A 110 16.37 17.18 -2.81
C GLU A 110 15.85 18.14 -3.88
N ALA A 111 16.17 17.90 -5.16
CA ALA A 111 15.64 18.70 -6.27
C ALA A 111 14.12 18.55 -6.45
N LEU A 112 13.52 17.42 -6.04
CA LEU A 112 12.08 17.22 -5.99
C LEU A 112 11.41 17.89 -4.77
N GLY A 113 12.19 18.44 -3.84
CA GLY A 113 11.71 19.10 -2.62
C GLY A 113 11.67 18.19 -1.39
N VAL A 114 12.25 16.99 -1.46
CA VAL A 114 12.31 16.07 -0.33
C VAL A 114 13.33 16.56 0.71
N ASN A 115 12.92 16.59 1.97
CA ASN A 115 13.84 16.72 3.10
C ASN A 115 14.50 15.38 3.39
N THR A 116 15.68 15.19 2.83
CA THR A 116 16.42 13.90 2.94
C THR A 116 16.93 13.63 4.34
N ASP A 117 17.05 14.63 5.22
CA ASP A 117 17.48 14.46 6.61
C ASP A 117 16.37 13.87 7.49
N GLU A 118 15.10 13.99 7.07
CA GLU A 118 13.93 13.47 7.79
C GLU A 118 13.33 12.22 7.13
N MET A 119 13.73 11.88 5.91
CA MET A 119 13.23 10.70 5.22
C MET A 119 13.91 9.45 5.76
N LEU A 120 13.11 8.53 6.34
CA LEU A 120 13.63 7.22 6.70
C LEU A 120 13.82 6.40 5.43
N ILE A 121 15.04 5.87 5.24
CA ILE A 121 15.36 4.96 4.14
C ILE A 121 15.78 3.60 4.70
N ALA A 122 15.23 2.53 4.13
CA ALA A 122 15.63 1.16 4.43
C ALA A 122 16.09 0.47 3.15
N GLN A 123 17.25 -0.16 3.19
CA GLN A 123 17.83 -0.96 2.11
C GLN A 123 17.95 -2.41 2.58
N PRO A 124 16.85 -3.18 2.54
CA PRO A 124 16.78 -4.50 3.11
C PRO A 124 17.63 -5.50 2.33
N SER A 125 18.22 -6.46 3.03
CA SER A 125 19.01 -7.54 2.42
C SER A 125 18.12 -8.57 1.69
N CYS A 126 16.85 -8.67 2.04
CA CYS A 126 15.90 -9.57 1.40
C CYS A 126 14.46 -9.01 1.48
N GLY A 127 13.55 -9.60 0.70
CA GLY A 127 12.17 -9.14 0.64
C GLY A 127 11.41 -9.32 1.95
N GLU A 128 11.66 -10.41 2.69
CA GLU A 128 11.06 -10.65 4.00
C GLU A 128 11.40 -9.53 4.99
N GLU A 129 12.66 -9.09 5.01
CA GLU A 129 13.13 -7.99 5.85
C GLU A 129 12.46 -6.67 5.46
N GLY A 130 12.39 -6.35 4.16
CA GLY A 130 11.74 -5.13 3.68
C GLY A 130 10.27 -5.05 4.11
N PHE A 131 9.52 -6.13 3.94
CA PHE A 131 8.12 -6.17 4.39
C PHE A 131 8.00 -6.11 5.91
N GLN A 132 8.92 -6.74 6.65
CA GLN A 132 8.89 -6.71 8.11
C GLN A 132 9.16 -5.30 8.64
N ILE A 133 10.17 -4.60 8.12
CA ILE A 133 10.46 -3.19 8.47
C ILE A 133 9.24 -2.31 8.19
N ALA A 134 8.58 -2.48 7.02
CA ALA A 134 7.37 -1.73 6.71
C ALA A 134 6.27 -1.97 7.75
N MET A 135 5.97 -3.23 8.07
CA MET A 135 4.90 -3.59 9.01
C MET A 135 5.20 -3.10 10.42
N ASP A 136 6.46 -3.23 10.88
CA ASP A 136 6.86 -2.82 12.22
C ASP A 136 6.69 -1.30 12.39
N LEU A 137 7.14 -0.50 11.41
CA LEU A 137 6.97 0.96 11.45
C LEU A 137 5.50 1.38 11.28
N ILE A 138 4.72 0.74 10.41
CA ILE A 138 3.29 0.98 10.29
C ILE A 138 2.59 0.75 11.63
N ASN A 139 2.92 -0.33 12.32
CA ASN A 139 2.30 -0.68 13.60
C ASN A 139 2.64 0.28 14.75
N THR A 140 3.68 1.11 14.62
CA THR A 140 3.94 2.19 15.60
C THR A 140 2.86 3.27 15.57
N GLY A 141 2.17 3.44 14.44
CA GLY A 141 1.23 4.55 14.20
C GLY A 141 1.90 5.91 13.94
N GLU A 142 3.23 5.94 13.80
CA GLU A 142 4.02 7.17 13.68
C GLU A 142 4.44 7.47 12.22
N ILE A 143 4.04 6.63 11.26
CA ILE A 143 4.36 6.78 9.83
C ILE A 143 3.09 7.15 9.07
N ASP A 144 3.21 8.06 8.11
CA ASP A 144 2.12 8.52 7.25
C ASP A 144 2.16 7.90 5.85
N LEU A 145 3.37 7.70 5.33
CA LEU A 145 3.62 7.20 3.98
C LEU A 145 4.73 6.16 3.98
N VAL A 146 4.49 5.05 3.30
CA VAL A 146 5.51 4.04 2.99
C VAL A 146 5.61 3.89 1.47
N ILE A 147 6.81 4.02 0.94
CA ILE A 147 7.13 3.70 -0.45
C ILE A 147 7.92 2.40 -0.49
N ILE A 148 7.57 1.48 -1.39
CA ILE A 148 8.35 0.28 -1.70
C ILE A 148 8.81 0.38 -3.15
N ASP A 149 10.09 0.64 -3.35
CA ASP A 149 10.71 0.81 -4.67
C ASP A 149 11.85 -0.22 -4.85
N SER A 150 11.59 -1.28 -5.53
CA SER A 150 10.34 -1.76 -6.13
C SER A 150 9.96 -3.14 -5.57
N ASP A 151 8.71 -3.60 -5.75
CA ASP A 151 8.33 -4.98 -5.42
C ASP A 151 9.25 -5.98 -6.13
N SER A 152 9.63 -5.70 -7.38
CA SER A 152 10.48 -6.61 -8.17
C SER A 152 11.88 -6.82 -7.59
N SER A 153 12.44 -5.83 -6.91
CA SER A 153 13.78 -5.87 -6.32
C SER A 153 13.84 -6.54 -4.95
N LEU A 154 12.70 -6.68 -4.27
CA LEU A 154 12.63 -7.38 -2.99
C LEU A 154 12.74 -8.90 -3.20
N ILE A 155 13.98 -9.40 -3.28
CA ILE A 155 14.27 -10.82 -3.54
C ILE A 155 13.98 -11.64 -2.28
N PRO A 156 13.26 -12.79 -2.38
CA PRO A 156 13.05 -13.66 -1.24
C PRO A 156 14.37 -14.20 -0.68
N LYS A 157 14.50 -14.26 0.64
CA LYS A 157 15.68 -14.80 1.33
C LYS A 157 16.08 -16.19 0.82
N LYS A 158 15.09 -17.06 0.63
CA LYS A 158 15.30 -18.41 0.09
C LYS A 158 15.89 -18.44 -1.33
N VAL A 159 15.79 -17.35 -2.09
CA VAL A 159 16.47 -17.21 -3.39
C VAL A 159 17.91 -16.79 -3.19
N LEU A 160 18.17 -15.86 -2.27
CA LEU A 160 19.50 -15.35 -1.96
C LEU A 160 20.40 -16.40 -1.31
N ASP A 161 19.83 -17.26 -0.45
CA ASP A 161 20.56 -18.33 0.23
C ASP A 161 20.83 -19.55 -0.68
N GLY A 162 20.25 -19.60 -1.89
CA GLY A 162 20.45 -20.69 -2.86
C GLY A 162 21.59 -20.43 -3.81
N ASP A 163 22.00 -21.47 -4.55
CA ASP A 163 23.03 -21.35 -5.59
C ASP A 163 22.51 -20.59 -6.83
N VAL A 164 23.42 -19.96 -7.58
CA VAL A 164 23.09 -19.16 -8.78
C VAL A 164 22.30 -19.95 -9.84
N GLY A 165 22.45 -21.28 -9.86
CA GLY A 165 21.74 -22.19 -10.77
C GLY A 165 20.36 -22.67 -10.28
N ASP A 166 19.97 -22.33 -9.05
CA ASP A 166 18.74 -22.81 -8.44
C ASP A 166 17.50 -22.16 -9.05
N SER A 167 16.42 -22.96 -9.13
CA SER A 167 15.12 -22.43 -9.58
C SER A 167 14.57 -21.41 -8.59
N SER A 168 14.32 -20.19 -9.06
CA SER A 168 13.64 -19.11 -8.32
C SER A 168 12.14 -19.06 -8.63
N ILE A 169 11.64 -19.93 -9.52
CA ILE A 169 10.25 -19.91 -10.00
C ILE A 169 9.28 -20.01 -8.81
N GLY A 170 8.33 -19.06 -8.75
CA GLY A 170 7.27 -19.04 -7.75
C GLY A 170 7.70 -18.56 -6.36
N LYS A 171 8.99 -18.54 -5.99
CA LYS A 171 9.43 -18.12 -4.65
C LYS A 171 8.99 -16.68 -4.32
N LYS A 172 9.08 -15.76 -5.29
CA LYS A 172 8.60 -14.37 -5.15
C LYS A 172 7.08 -14.30 -4.98
N ALA A 173 6.32 -15.10 -5.72
CA ALA A 173 4.87 -15.16 -5.57
C ALA A 173 4.44 -15.67 -4.19
N VAL A 174 5.18 -16.61 -3.61
CA VAL A 174 4.97 -17.09 -2.24
C VAL A 174 5.25 -15.99 -1.22
N LEU A 175 6.36 -15.26 -1.34
CA LEU A 175 6.65 -14.10 -0.49
C LEU A 175 5.51 -13.09 -0.53
N ASN A 176 5.12 -12.65 -1.74
CA ASN A 176 4.08 -11.65 -1.93
C ASN A 176 2.71 -12.12 -1.40
N SER A 177 2.36 -13.40 -1.62
CA SER A 177 1.11 -13.98 -1.11
C SER A 177 1.05 -14.02 0.42
N ASN A 178 2.19 -14.05 1.10
CA ASN A 178 2.27 -14.00 2.56
C ASN A 178 2.36 -12.56 3.10
N ALA A 179 3.06 -11.66 2.40
CA ALA A 179 3.35 -10.31 2.86
C ALA A 179 2.16 -9.36 2.67
N TYR A 180 1.57 -9.29 1.47
CA TYR A 180 0.50 -8.32 1.18
C TYR A 180 -0.77 -8.49 2.02
N PRO A 181 -1.27 -9.71 2.34
CA PRO A 181 -2.38 -9.86 3.28
C PRO A 181 -2.09 -9.27 4.66
N LYS A 182 -0.86 -9.50 5.19
CA LYS A 182 -0.44 -8.97 6.49
C LYS A 182 -0.31 -7.45 6.45
N LEU A 183 0.31 -6.91 5.39
CA LEU A 183 0.41 -5.47 5.16
C LEU A 183 -0.99 -4.84 5.10
N LYS A 184 -1.92 -5.44 4.36
CA LYS A 184 -3.30 -4.96 4.28
C LYS A 184 -4.02 -5.00 5.63
N THR A 185 -3.75 -6.01 6.46
CA THR A 185 -4.29 -6.08 7.82
C THR A 185 -3.74 -4.94 8.68
N ALA A 186 -2.44 -4.66 8.64
CA ALA A 186 -1.84 -3.52 9.33
C ALA A 186 -2.47 -2.19 8.89
N LEU A 187 -2.68 -1.99 7.58
CA LEU A 187 -3.34 -0.81 7.04
C LEU A 187 -4.82 -0.67 7.45
N SER A 188 -5.49 -1.77 7.82
CA SER A 188 -6.89 -1.70 8.28
C SER A 188 -7.01 -1.05 9.67
N THR A 189 -5.95 -1.05 10.46
CA THR A 189 -5.88 -0.51 11.82
C THR A 189 -5.10 0.80 11.91
N GLN A 190 -4.23 1.05 10.93
CA GLN A 190 -3.35 2.22 10.89
C GLN A 190 -3.67 3.09 9.67
N ASN A 191 -3.68 4.40 9.87
CA ASN A 191 -4.01 5.36 8.83
C ASN A 191 -2.76 5.75 8.03
N VAL A 192 -2.13 4.77 7.35
CA VAL A 192 -0.88 4.92 6.59
C VAL A 192 -1.16 4.69 5.11
N CYS A 193 -0.62 5.53 4.23
CA CYS A 193 -0.62 5.28 2.78
C CYS A 193 0.58 4.40 2.41
N VAL A 194 0.36 3.36 1.62
CA VAL A 194 1.44 2.54 1.05
C VAL A 194 1.39 2.60 -0.47
N ILE A 195 2.52 2.94 -1.08
CA ILE A 195 2.69 2.95 -2.54
C ILE A 195 3.78 1.95 -2.89
N VAL A 196 3.44 0.99 -3.74
CA VAL A 196 4.35 -0.04 -4.23
C VAL A 196 4.61 0.19 -5.71
N ILE A 197 5.87 0.30 -6.07
CA ILE A 197 6.29 0.38 -7.47
C ILE A 197 6.47 -1.02 -8.03
N SER A 198 5.87 -1.27 -9.21
CA SER A 198 6.00 -2.50 -9.98
C SER A 198 6.52 -2.21 -11.37
N GLN A 199 7.50 -2.98 -11.81
CA GLN A 199 8.02 -2.91 -13.18
C GLN A 199 7.31 -3.92 -14.08
N TYR A 200 7.06 -3.53 -15.32
CA TYR A 200 6.58 -4.43 -16.34
C TYR A 200 7.68 -5.38 -16.84
N ARG A 201 7.25 -6.59 -17.14
CA ARG A 201 8.04 -7.61 -17.84
C ARG A 201 7.19 -8.22 -18.94
N GLU A 202 7.84 -8.64 -20.01
CA GLU A 202 7.18 -9.40 -21.08
C GLU A 202 7.05 -10.88 -20.68
N LYS A 203 5.89 -11.44 -20.93
CA LYS A 203 5.65 -12.88 -20.84
C LYS A 203 6.21 -13.57 -22.06
N ILE A 204 7.15 -14.47 -21.86
CA ILE A 204 7.69 -15.29 -22.94
C ILE A 204 6.61 -16.24 -23.48
N GLY A 205 6.46 -16.30 -24.80
CA GLY A 205 5.56 -17.26 -25.48
C GLY A 205 4.08 -16.84 -25.58
N VAL A 206 3.72 -15.61 -25.26
CA VAL A 206 2.37 -15.09 -25.50
C VAL A 206 2.24 -14.58 -26.93
N MET A 207 1.59 -15.37 -27.78
CA MET A 207 1.34 -15.00 -29.19
C MET A 207 0.08 -14.15 -29.37
N PHE A 208 -0.87 -14.17 -28.43
CA PHE A 208 -2.13 -13.42 -28.48
C PHE A 208 -2.45 -12.80 -27.12
N GLY A 209 -3.03 -11.59 -27.12
CA GLY A 209 -3.39 -10.85 -25.92
C GLY A 209 -2.26 -9.94 -25.41
N ASN A 210 -2.38 -9.44 -24.18
CA ASN A 210 -1.39 -8.53 -23.59
C ASN A 210 -0.19 -9.33 -23.04
N PRO A 211 1.01 -9.20 -23.61
CA PRO A 211 2.21 -9.89 -23.15
C PRO A 211 2.78 -9.29 -21.87
N THR A 212 2.31 -8.11 -21.46
CA THR A 212 2.85 -7.37 -20.30
C THR A 212 2.33 -7.92 -18.99
N THR A 213 3.19 -8.08 -18.01
CA THR A 213 2.85 -8.48 -16.63
C THR A 213 3.80 -7.83 -15.64
N THR A 214 3.35 -7.68 -14.38
CA THR A 214 4.22 -7.36 -13.25
C THR A 214 4.80 -8.63 -12.65
N GLN A 215 5.99 -8.53 -12.02
CA GLN A 215 6.60 -9.66 -11.32
C GLN A 215 5.91 -9.93 -9.97
N GLY A 216 6.16 -11.10 -9.37
CA GLY A 216 5.72 -11.41 -8.02
C GLY A 216 4.34 -12.04 -7.89
N GLY A 217 3.75 -12.51 -9.01
CA GLY A 217 2.46 -13.18 -9.01
C GLY A 217 1.28 -12.21 -8.98
N HIS A 218 0.14 -12.66 -8.42
CA HIS A 218 -1.10 -11.90 -8.45
C HIS A 218 -1.44 -11.21 -7.11
N ALA A 219 -0.64 -11.43 -6.06
CA ALA A 219 -1.00 -10.96 -4.71
C ALA A 219 -1.15 -9.43 -4.65
N LEU A 220 -0.14 -8.67 -5.11
CA LEU A 220 -0.22 -7.21 -5.11
C LEU A 220 -1.44 -6.71 -5.89
N LYS A 221 -1.73 -7.30 -7.05
CA LYS A 221 -2.90 -6.98 -7.86
C LYS A 221 -4.22 -7.14 -7.10
N PHE A 222 -4.36 -8.18 -6.25
CA PHE A 222 -5.58 -8.44 -5.50
C PHE A 222 -5.70 -7.59 -4.23
N TYR A 223 -4.58 -7.23 -3.61
CA TYR A 223 -4.56 -6.48 -2.35
C TYR A 223 -4.48 -4.97 -2.53
N SER A 224 -4.10 -4.48 -3.72
CA SER A 224 -4.10 -3.04 -4.03
C SER A 224 -5.52 -2.50 -4.10
N ASP A 225 -5.75 -1.36 -3.44
CA ASP A 225 -7.02 -0.62 -3.55
C ASP A 225 -7.14 0.10 -4.90
N CYS A 226 -6.00 0.55 -5.44
CA CYS A 226 -5.92 1.20 -6.74
C CYS A 226 -4.62 0.82 -7.44
N ARG A 227 -4.69 0.66 -8.76
CA ARG A 227 -3.56 0.33 -9.62
C ARG A 227 -3.46 1.38 -10.72
N ILE A 228 -2.31 2.00 -10.85
CA ILE A 228 -2.07 3.13 -11.74
C ILE A 228 -0.95 2.75 -12.69
N GLU A 229 -1.23 2.83 -13.96
CA GLU A 229 -0.22 2.64 -15.01
C GLU A 229 0.40 4.00 -15.35
N VAL A 230 1.74 4.04 -15.32
CA VAL A 230 2.56 5.20 -15.68
C VAL A 230 3.26 4.87 -17.00
N SER A 231 2.91 5.62 -18.06
CA SER A 231 3.40 5.41 -19.44
C SER A 231 3.91 6.71 -20.05
#